data_6aa29a7b0b29e5566ea41aa439ba1c03
#
_entry.id   6aa29a7b0b29e5566ea41aa439ba1c03
#
_cell.length_a   1.000
_cell.length_b   1.000
_cell.length_c   1.000
_cell.angle_alpha   90.00
_cell.angle_beta   90.00
_cell.angle_gamma   90.00
#
_symmetry.space_group_name_H-M   'P 1'
#
loop_
_entity.id
_entity.type
_entity.pdbx_description
1 polymer ?
#
loop_
_entity_poly.entity_id
_entity_poly.type
_entity_poly.pdbx_seq_one_letter_code
_entity_poly.pdbx_strand_id
1 'polypeptide(L)'
;MNDVERLFREYHAPLVRYLTRRLGDGDWAEEVAQETFVRALRQSELTNERAWLFAVATNLVRDEARKDARRRRHLELLREEAKAESIVEPEPTDLERAQDRAMARKAIDALSERDREALLMKEEGLDYHEIAQALELSVASVGTTLSRARRRLVEAYEELRKNEDSDRRAV
;
A
#
# COMPACT_ATOMS: atom_id res chain seq x y z
N MET A 1 -12.93 -14.64 23.68
CA MET A 1 -12.01 -13.48 23.86
C MET A 1 -10.94 -13.56 22.80
N ASN A 2 -10.83 -12.56 21.94
CA ASN A 2 -9.75 -12.51 20.96
C ASN A 2 -8.41 -12.36 21.68
N ASP A 3 -7.48 -13.22 21.37
CA ASP A 3 -6.10 -13.08 21.80
C ASP A 3 -5.39 -12.06 20.90
N VAL A 4 -5.58 -10.77 21.20
CA VAL A 4 -5.02 -9.68 20.41
C VAL A 4 -3.49 -9.66 20.47
N GLU A 5 -2.89 -10.16 21.55
CA GLU A 5 -1.44 -10.30 21.62
C GLU A 5 -0.94 -11.32 20.58
N ARG A 6 -1.62 -12.45 20.42
CA ARG A 6 -1.33 -13.42 19.38
C ARG A 6 -1.53 -12.83 17.99
N LEU A 7 -2.67 -12.16 17.76
CA LEU A 7 -2.96 -11.49 16.48
C LEU A 7 -1.90 -10.45 16.14
N PHE A 8 -1.50 -9.65 17.10
CA PHE A 8 -0.45 -8.66 16.89
C PHE A 8 0.88 -9.31 16.51
N ARG A 9 1.29 -10.35 17.26
CA ARG A 9 2.54 -11.06 16.98
C ARG A 9 2.56 -11.71 15.59
N GLU A 10 1.41 -12.22 15.15
CA GLU A 10 1.28 -12.94 13.88
C GLU A 10 1.09 -11.99 12.69
N TYR A 11 0.27 -10.95 12.83
CA TYR A 11 -0.18 -10.15 11.69
C TYR A 11 0.34 -8.71 11.65
N HIS A 12 0.97 -8.21 12.70
CA HIS A 12 1.45 -6.81 12.71
C HIS A 12 2.45 -6.54 11.59
N ALA A 13 3.49 -7.35 11.47
CA ALA A 13 4.53 -7.14 10.45
C ALA A 13 4.00 -7.24 9.01
N PRO A 14 3.23 -8.27 8.63
CA PRO A 14 2.60 -8.31 7.31
C PRO A 14 1.66 -7.15 7.03
N LEU A 15 0.87 -6.74 8.02
CA LEU A 15 -0.07 -5.62 7.88
C LEU A 15 0.67 -4.30 7.66
N VAL A 16 1.72 -4.04 8.42
CA VAL A 16 2.56 -2.83 8.26
C VAL A 16 3.26 -2.82 6.90
N ARG A 17 3.78 -3.96 6.42
CA ARG A 17 4.37 -4.05 5.07
C ARG A 17 3.35 -3.71 3.99
N TYR A 18 2.15 -4.29 4.06
CA TYR A 18 1.06 -3.98 3.16
C TYR A 18 0.73 -2.49 3.14
N LEU A 19 0.51 -1.92 4.32
CA LEU A 19 0.16 -0.51 4.48
C LEU A 19 1.28 0.43 4.01
N THR A 20 2.54 0.11 4.31
CA THR A 20 3.69 0.90 3.85
C THR A 20 3.78 0.93 2.33
N ARG A 21 3.59 -0.20 1.68
CA ARG A 21 3.54 -0.27 0.20
C ARG A 21 2.32 0.43 -0.38
N ARG A 22 1.20 0.37 0.33
CA ARG A 22 -0.05 1.04 -0.09
C ARG A 22 0.03 2.56 0.04
N LEU A 23 0.63 3.06 1.12
CA LEU A 23 0.66 4.48 1.48
C LEU A 23 1.94 5.20 1.06
N GLY A 24 3.07 4.50 1.03
CA GLY A 24 4.39 5.08 0.84
C GLY A 24 4.94 5.83 2.05
N ASP A 25 4.33 5.66 3.21
CA ASP A 25 4.65 6.32 4.47
C ASP A 25 4.58 5.30 5.60
N GLY A 26 5.76 4.97 6.18
CA GLY A 26 5.86 3.98 7.25
C GLY A 26 5.24 4.43 8.56
N ASP A 27 5.30 5.70 8.89
CA ASP A 27 4.72 6.24 10.13
C ASP A 27 3.19 6.20 10.07
N TRP A 28 2.61 6.60 8.95
CA TRP A 28 1.16 6.47 8.73
C TRP A 28 0.72 5.00 8.69
N ALA A 29 1.48 4.13 8.06
CA ALA A 29 1.21 2.69 8.04
C ALA A 29 1.15 2.11 9.47
N GLU A 30 2.08 2.49 10.34
CA GLU A 30 2.10 2.06 11.73
C GLU A 30 0.88 2.59 12.51
N GLU A 31 0.49 3.84 12.33
CA GLU A 31 -0.71 4.42 12.95
C GLU A 31 -1.99 3.67 12.54
N VAL A 32 -2.15 3.37 11.26
CA VAL A 32 -3.30 2.60 10.74
C VAL A 32 -3.30 1.17 11.29
N ALA A 33 -2.13 0.54 11.35
CA ALA A 33 -2.01 -0.80 11.94
C ALA A 33 -2.41 -0.80 13.41
N GLN A 34 -1.92 0.15 14.20
CA GLN A 34 -2.27 0.28 15.61
C GLN A 34 -3.79 0.47 15.80
N GLU A 35 -4.41 1.36 15.07
CA GLU A 35 -5.87 1.56 15.11
C GLU A 35 -6.63 0.29 14.73
N THR A 36 -6.13 -0.46 13.76
CA THR A 36 -6.71 -1.76 13.37
C THR A 36 -6.72 -2.74 14.53
N PHE A 37 -5.62 -2.87 15.26
CA PHE A 37 -5.53 -3.74 16.44
C PHE A 37 -6.35 -3.23 17.62
N VAL A 38 -6.45 -1.91 17.83
CA VAL A 38 -7.36 -1.33 18.81
C VAL A 38 -8.81 -1.70 18.51
N ARG A 39 -9.21 -1.70 17.25
CA ARG A 39 -10.55 -2.16 16.84
C ARG A 39 -10.73 -3.66 17.05
N ALA A 40 -9.69 -4.46 16.85
CA ALA A 40 -9.72 -5.90 17.12
C ALA A 40 -9.99 -6.21 18.61
N LEU A 41 -9.46 -5.39 19.53
CA LEU A 41 -9.74 -5.52 20.97
C LEU A 41 -11.23 -5.42 21.32
N ARG A 42 -12.00 -4.71 20.52
CA ARG A 42 -13.44 -4.49 20.74
C ARG A 42 -14.32 -5.61 20.18
N GLN A 43 -13.71 -6.56 19.45
CA GLN A 43 -14.42 -7.69 18.88
C GLN A 43 -14.41 -8.86 19.87
N SER A 44 -15.56 -9.52 20.02
CA SER A 44 -15.67 -10.72 20.86
C SER A 44 -14.97 -11.92 20.23
N GLU A 45 -15.17 -12.13 18.95
CA GLU A 45 -14.56 -13.18 18.15
C GLU A 45 -14.36 -12.69 16.71
N LEU A 46 -13.25 -13.11 16.10
CA LEU A 46 -12.96 -12.87 14.69
C LEU A 46 -12.95 -14.20 13.94
N THR A 47 -13.83 -14.33 12.98
CA THR A 47 -13.75 -15.35 11.94
C THR A 47 -12.89 -14.82 10.80
N ASN A 48 -11.96 -15.58 10.27
CA ASN A 48 -11.02 -15.11 9.23
C ASN A 48 -10.24 -13.85 9.66
N GLU A 49 -9.48 -13.99 10.72
CA GLU A 49 -8.74 -12.91 11.39
C GLU A 49 -7.91 -12.07 10.43
N ARG A 50 -7.14 -12.70 9.55
CA ARG A 50 -6.29 -12.02 8.57
C ARG A 50 -7.12 -11.18 7.59
N ALA A 51 -8.14 -11.76 7.01
CA ALA A 51 -9.04 -11.04 6.10
C ALA A 51 -9.71 -9.85 6.79
N TRP A 52 -10.15 -10.02 8.04
CA TRP A 52 -10.75 -8.94 8.82
C TRP A 52 -9.78 -7.80 9.10
N LEU A 53 -8.55 -8.12 9.53
CA LEU A 53 -7.53 -7.11 9.83
C LEU A 53 -7.17 -6.29 8.57
N PHE A 54 -6.97 -6.96 7.43
CA PHE A 54 -6.67 -6.28 6.17
C PHE A 54 -7.86 -5.47 5.65
N ALA A 55 -9.09 -5.95 5.84
CA ALA A 55 -10.30 -5.21 5.51
C ALA A 55 -10.44 -3.92 6.32
N VAL A 56 -10.27 -3.99 7.62
CA VAL A 56 -10.35 -2.83 8.51
C VAL A 56 -9.26 -1.81 8.20
N ALA A 57 -8.02 -2.26 8.05
CA ALA A 57 -6.91 -1.38 7.70
C ALA A 57 -7.13 -0.68 6.36
N THR A 58 -7.58 -1.41 5.34
CA THR A 58 -7.88 -0.86 4.01
C THR A 58 -9.00 0.18 4.07
N ASN A 59 -10.05 -0.08 4.82
CA ASN A 59 -11.15 0.87 5.01
C ASN A 59 -10.70 2.13 5.76
N LEU A 60 -9.86 1.99 6.77
CA LEU A 60 -9.25 3.13 7.47
C LEU A 60 -8.45 4.03 6.53
N VAL A 61 -7.62 3.44 5.69
CA VAL A 61 -6.84 4.17 4.67
C VAL A 61 -7.77 4.94 3.72
N ARG A 62 -8.82 4.30 3.23
CA ARG A 62 -9.79 4.93 2.32
C ARG A 62 -10.52 6.09 2.97
N ASP A 63 -10.94 5.92 4.22
CA ASP A 63 -11.66 6.96 4.97
C ASP A 63 -10.76 8.16 5.27
N GLU A 64 -9.51 7.94 5.65
CA GLU A 64 -8.53 9.01 5.87
C GLU A 64 -8.14 9.71 4.57
N ALA A 65 -7.97 8.99 3.48
CA ALA A 65 -7.68 9.57 2.18
C ALA A 65 -8.78 10.53 1.71
N ARG A 66 -10.04 10.23 2.02
CA ARG A 66 -11.17 11.15 1.75
C ARG A 66 -11.12 12.41 2.60
N LYS A 67 -10.69 12.31 3.85
CA LYS A 67 -10.53 13.45 4.76
C LYS A 67 -9.31 14.30 4.37
N ASP A 68 -8.19 13.66 4.02
CA ASP A 68 -6.96 14.33 3.64
C ASP A 68 -7.02 14.98 2.26
N ALA A 69 -7.81 14.47 1.32
CA ALA A 69 -8.05 15.15 0.05
C ALA A 69 -8.64 16.56 0.25
N ARG A 70 -9.38 16.78 1.34
CA ARG A 70 -9.85 18.11 1.73
C ARG A 70 -8.78 18.98 2.37
N ARG A 71 -7.81 18.38 3.10
CA ARG A 71 -6.71 19.09 3.77
C ARG A 71 -5.54 19.36 2.85
N ARG A 72 -5.24 18.48 1.90
CA ARG A 72 -4.12 18.64 0.94
C ARG A 72 -4.25 19.86 0.05
N ARG A 73 -5.46 20.28 -0.31
CA ARG A 73 -5.69 21.54 -1.03
C ARG A 73 -5.20 22.76 -0.26
N HIS A 74 -5.12 22.67 1.07
CA HIS A 74 -4.58 23.74 1.93
C HIS A 74 -3.11 23.62 2.25
N LEU A 75 -2.53 22.41 2.22
CA LEU A 75 -1.15 22.11 2.66
C LEU A 75 -0.14 21.94 1.53
N GLU A 76 -0.57 21.78 0.27
CA GLU A 76 0.35 21.68 -0.88
C GLU A 76 1.25 22.91 -1.03
N LEU A 77 0.74 24.10 -0.70
CA LEU A 77 1.51 25.35 -0.68
C LEU A 77 2.61 25.39 0.38
N LEU A 78 2.50 24.62 1.47
CA LEU A 78 3.49 24.58 2.57
C LEU A 78 4.51 23.45 2.44
N ARG A 79 4.21 22.39 1.67
CA ARG A 79 5.09 21.23 1.48
C ARG A 79 6.17 21.43 0.43
N GLU A 80 5.98 22.31 -0.54
CA GLU A 80 7.03 22.65 -1.52
C GLU A 80 8.22 23.33 -0.86
N GLU A 81 8.02 24.05 0.24
CA GLU A 81 9.10 24.68 1.02
C GLU A 81 9.85 23.68 1.92
N ALA A 82 9.20 22.60 2.39
CA ALA A 82 9.80 21.63 3.32
C ALA A 82 10.57 20.48 2.66
N LYS A 83 10.36 20.23 1.37
CA LYS A 83 11.07 19.17 0.62
C LYS A 83 12.54 19.47 0.29
N ALA A 84 13.00 20.71 0.52
CA ALA A 84 14.37 21.14 0.22
C ALA A 84 15.42 20.74 1.27
N GLU A 85 15.04 20.18 2.42
CA GLU A 85 15.96 20.01 3.55
C GLU A 85 16.36 18.56 3.89
N SER A 86 15.94 17.54 3.12
CA SER A 86 16.31 16.15 3.42
C SER A 86 16.98 15.48 2.22
N ILE A 87 18.18 15.90 1.89
CA ILE A 87 19.05 15.16 0.96
C ILE A 87 20.11 14.45 1.80
N VAL A 88 19.84 13.20 2.17
CA VAL A 88 20.89 12.24 2.46
C VAL A 88 21.33 11.70 1.09
N GLU A 89 22.54 12.05 0.65
CA GLU A 89 23.12 11.47 -0.57
C GLU A 89 23.41 9.98 -0.35
N PRO A 90 22.75 9.06 -1.06
CA PRO A 90 23.02 7.63 -0.94
C PRO A 90 24.28 7.23 -1.72
N GLU A 91 24.97 6.20 -1.24
CA GLU A 91 26.09 5.55 -1.94
C GLU A 91 25.69 5.11 -3.36
N PRO A 92 26.61 5.12 -4.37
CA PRO A 92 26.28 4.87 -5.78
C PRO A 92 25.57 3.55 -6.08
N THR A 93 25.84 2.49 -5.32
CA THR A 93 25.14 1.19 -5.41
C THR A 93 23.72 1.24 -4.84
N ASP A 94 23.46 2.17 -3.92
CA ASP A 94 22.13 2.38 -3.36
C ASP A 94 21.26 3.28 -4.25
N LEU A 95 21.88 4.09 -5.14
CA LEU A 95 21.18 4.94 -6.10
C LEU A 95 20.38 4.13 -7.13
N GLU A 96 20.97 3.10 -7.74
CA GLU A 96 20.28 2.25 -8.71
C GLU A 96 19.09 1.51 -8.05
N ARG A 97 19.32 0.95 -6.88
CA ARG A 97 18.25 0.29 -6.10
C ARG A 97 17.17 1.26 -5.63
N ALA A 98 17.55 2.48 -5.27
CA ALA A 98 16.60 3.52 -4.90
C ALA A 98 15.78 3.99 -6.09
N GLN A 99 16.39 4.10 -7.29
CA GLN A 99 15.70 4.43 -8.53
C GLN A 99 14.72 3.32 -8.94
N ASP A 100 15.13 2.05 -8.86
CA ASP A 100 14.27 0.90 -9.16
C ASP A 100 13.08 0.84 -8.19
N ARG A 101 13.30 1.08 -6.91
CA ARG A 101 12.23 1.15 -5.91
C ARG A 101 11.28 2.31 -6.16
N ALA A 102 11.80 3.48 -6.50
CA ALA A 102 10.99 4.65 -6.82
C ALA A 102 10.14 4.42 -8.08
N MET A 103 10.70 3.76 -9.09
CA MET A 103 10.00 3.40 -10.32
C MET A 103 8.91 2.36 -10.06
N ALA A 104 9.21 1.31 -9.29
CA ALA A 104 8.23 0.31 -8.87
C ALA A 104 7.11 0.94 -8.07
N ARG A 105 7.43 1.88 -7.19
CA ARG A 105 6.44 2.65 -6.42
C ARG A 105 5.51 3.45 -7.32
N LYS A 106 6.05 4.17 -8.29
CA LYS A 106 5.24 4.92 -9.27
C LYS A 106 4.35 4.00 -10.09
N ALA A 107 4.86 2.83 -10.49
CA ALA A 107 4.07 1.84 -11.23
C ALA A 107 2.91 1.29 -10.39
N ILE A 108 3.14 1.01 -9.12
CA ILE A 108 2.08 0.60 -8.18
C ILE A 108 1.05 1.72 -7.98
N ASP A 109 1.49 2.96 -7.84
CA ASP A 109 0.61 4.12 -7.66
C ASP A 109 -0.23 4.42 -8.91
N ALA A 110 0.20 3.98 -10.09
CA ALA A 110 -0.55 4.10 -11.34
C ALA A 110 -1.73 3.12 -11.45
N LEU A 111 -1.76 2.07 -10.61
CA LEU A 111 -2.89 1.14 -10.56
C LEU A 111 -4.13 1.78 -9.94
N SER A 112 -5.32 1.28 -10.33
CA SER A 112 -6.53 1.60 -9.60
C SER A 112 -6.41 1.17 -8.13
N GLU A 113 -7.14 1.81 -7.24
CA GLU A 113 -7.10 1.51 -5.81
C GLU A 113 -7.36 0.03 -5.53
N ARG A 114 -8.38 -0.53 -6.15
CA ARG A 114 -8.75 -1.96 -6.00
C ARG A 114 -7.68 -2.91 -6.54
N ASP A 115 -7.14 -2.62 -7.72
CA ASP A 115 -6.10 -3.44 -8.33
C ASP A 115 -4.83 -3.45 -7.47
N ARG A 116 -4.45 -2.30 -6.96
CA ARG A 116 -3.31 -2.11 -6.05
C ARG A 116 -3.49 -2.89 -4.76
N GLU A 117 -4.62 -2.74 -4.11
CA GLU A 117 -4.92 -3.41 -2.85
C GLU A 117 -4.95 -4.93 -3.00
N ALA A 118 -5.60 -5.45 -4.05
CA ALA A 118 -5.64 -6.89 -4.33
C ALA A 118 -4.24 -7.47 -4.56
N LEU A 119 -3.43 -6.77 -5.35
CA LEU A 119 -2.05 -7.19 -5.64
C LEU A 119 -1.18 -7.19 -4.38
N LEU A 120 -1.24 -6.14 -3.58
CA LEU A 120 -0.46 -6.03 -2.34
C LEU A 120 -0.90 -7.05 -1.28
N MET A 121 -2.19 -7.34 -1.17
CA MET A 121 -2.71 -8.40 -0.29
C MET A 121 -2.21 -9.77 -0.74
N LYS A 122 -2.18 -10.04 -2.04
CA LYS A 122 -1.65 -11.30 -2.58
C LYS A 122 -0.18 -11.48 -2.24
N GLU A 123 0.62 -10.42 -2.31
CA GLU A 123 2.03 -10.42 -1.94
C GLU A 123 2.25 -10.74 -0.44
N GLU A 124 1.33 -10.38 0.42
CA GLU A 124 1.38 -10.72 1.85
C GLU A 124 0.79 -12.10 2.15
N GLY A 125 0.45 -12.87 1.14
CA GLY A 125 0.04 -14.26 1.28
C GLY A 125 -1.44 -14.49 1.51
N LEU A 126 -2.29 -13.48 1.35
CA LEU A 126 -3.74 -13.68 1.40
C LEU A 126 -4.19 -14.57 0.23
N ASP A 127 -5.06 -15.51 0.51
CA ASP A 127 -5.70 -16.32 -0.53
C ASP A 127 -6.87 -15.57 -1.19
N TYR A 128 -7.43 -16.15 -2.25
CA TYR A 128 -8.51 -15.51 -2.99
C TYR A 128 -9.78 -15.27 -2.16
N HIS A 129 -10.10 -16.16 -1.23
CA HIS A 129 -11.25 -16.00 -0.33
C HIS A 129 -11.02 -14.85 0.65
N GLU A 130 -9.80 -14.73 1.19
CA GLU A 130 -9.44 -13.65 2.09
C GLU A 130 -9.44 -12.29 1.39
N ILE A 131 -8.89 -12.21 0.17
CA ILE A 131 -8.92 -10.98 -0.64
C ILE A 131 -10.37 -10.61 -1.01
N ALA A 132 -11.18 -11.58 -1.41
CA ALA A 132 -12.60 -11.37 -1.70
C ALA A 132 -13.34 -10.79 -0.50
N GLN A 133 -13.11 -11.33 0.68
CA GLN A 133 -13.70 -10.84 1.92
C GLN A 133 -13.20 -9.44 2.27
N ALA A 134 -11.88 -9.22 2.20
CA ALA A 134 -11.27 -7.94 2.56
C ALA A 134 -11.68 -6.78 1.64
N LEU A 135 -11.87 -7.05 0.35
CA LEU A 135 -12.21 -6.05 -0.66
C LEU A 135 -13.69 -6.05 -1.08
N GLU A 136 -14.50 -6.88 -0.45
CA GLU A 136 -15.94 -7.03 -0.78
C GLU A 136 -16.15 -7.40 -2.26
N LEU A 137 -15.39 -8.38 -2.73
CA LEU A 137 -15.46 -8.92 -4.09
C LEU A 137 -15.97 -10.36 -4.07
N SER A 138 -16.47 -10.83 -5.22
CA SER A 138 -16.62 -12.27 -5.42
C SER A 138 -15.24 -12.92 -5.61
N VAL A 139 -15.13 -14.20 -5.23
CA VAL A 139 -13.86 -14.94 -5.42
C VAL A 139 -13.47 -15.01 -6.90
N ALA A 140 -14.44 -15.17 -7.80
CA ALA A 140 -14.22 -15.15 -9.24
C ALA A 140 -13.63 -13.79 -9.71
N SER A 141 -14.08 -12.68 -9.14
CA SER A 141 -13.59 -11.35 -9.47
C SER A 141 -12.16 -11.10 -9.00
N VAL A 142 -11.71 -11.80 -7.95
CA VAL A 142 -10.32 -11.67 -7.44
C VAL A 142 -9.31 -12.10 -8.49
N GLY A 143 -9.53 -13.25 -9.14
CA GLY A 143 -8.65 -13.75 -10.20
C GLY A 143 -8.52 -12.77 -11.37
N THR A 144 -9.63 -12.25 -11.85
CA THR A 144 -9.68 -11.23 -12.91
C THR A 144 -8.98 -9.94 -12.48
N THR A 145 -9.24 -9.49 -11.27
CA THR A 145 -8.61 -8.27 -10.71
C THR A 145 -7.09 -8.43 -10.63
N LEU A 146 -6.60 -9.55 -10.11
CA LEU A 146 -5.17 -9.82 -10.01
C LEU A 146 -4.49 -9.92 -11.37
N SER A 147 -5.11 -10.59 -12.35
CA SER A 147 -4.57 -10.69 -13.71
C SER A 147 -4.46 -9.31 -14.37
N ARG A 148 -5.49 -8.50 -14.24
CA ARG A 148 -5.49 -7.13 -14.74
C ARG A 148 -4.45 -6.26 -14.01
N ALA A 149 -4.36 -6.37 -12.71
CA ALA A 149 -3.40 -5.62 -11.89
C ALA A 149 -1.95 -5.91 -12.30
N ARG A 150 -1.60 -7.19 -12.47
CA ARG A 150 -0.27 -7.60 -12.91
C ARG A 150 0.08 -7.07 -14.30
N ARG A 151 -0.84 -7.18 -15.23
CA ARG A 151 -0.65 -6.66 -16.59
C ARG A 151 -0.43 -5.16 -16.59
N ARG A 152 -1.25 -4.40 -15.89
CA ARG A 152 -1.13 -2.94 -15.79
C ARG A 152 0.12 -2.50 -15.05
N LEU A 153 0.55 -3.26 -14.04
CA LEU A 153 1.81 -3.01 -13.34
C LEU A 153 3.01 -3.11 -14.28
N VAL A 154 3.08 -4.18 -15.08
CA VAL A 154 4.14 -4.38 -16.05
C VAL A 154 4.13 -3.26 -17.11
N GLU A 155 2.97 -2.94 -17.65
CA GLU A 155 2.80 -1.85 -18.65
C GLU A 155 3.27 -0.49 -18.07
N ALA A 156 2.85 -0.16 -16.86
CA ALA A 156 3.24 1.09 -16.19
C ALA A 156 4.75 1.15 -15.91
N TYR A 157 5.34 0.06 -15.45
CA TYR A 157 6.78 -0.03 -15.21
C TYR A 157 7.59 0.13 -16.49
N GLU A 158 7.21 -0.54 -17.57
CA GLU A 158 7.88 -0.44 -18.88
C GLU A 158 7.79 0.96 -19.47
N GLU A 159 6.64 1.62 -19.32
CA GLU A 159 6.45 3.00 -19.78
C GLU A 159 7.36 3.98 -19.02
N LEU A 160 7.45 3.83 -17.69
CA LEU A 160 8.35 4.63 -16.86
C LEU A 160 9.82 4.41 -17.25
N ARG A 161 10.23 3.18 -17.53
CA ARG A 161 11.59 2.88 -18.00
C ARG A 161 11.91 3.56 -19.31
N LYS A 162 11.00 3.51 -20.27
CA LYS A 162 11.18 4.16 -21.59
C LYS A 162 11.35 5.67 -21.44
N ASN A 163 10.59 6.29 -20.55
CA ASN A 163 10.68 7.72 -20.31
C ASN A 163 12.04 8.10 -19.70
N GLU A 164 12.53 7.34 -18.72
CA GLU A 164 13.87 7.57 -18.14
C GLU A 164 14.99 7.40 -19.17
N ASP A 165 14.93 6.38 -20.01
CA ASP A 165 15.92 6.15 -21.06
C ASP A 165 15.90 7.26 -22.12
N SER A 166 14.73 7.82 -22.39
CA SER A 166 14.58 8.96 -23.31
C SER A 166 15.18 10.22 -22.73
N ASP A 167 14.96 10.49 -21.45
CA ASP A 167 15.50 11.66 -20.75
C ASP A 167 17.03 11.59 -20.64
N ARG A 168 17.60 10.39 -20.42
CA ARG A 168 19.05 10.19 -20.39
C ARG A 168 19.72 10.39 -21.76
N ARG A 169 19.01 10.15 -22.85
CA ARG A 169 19.51 10.36 -24.21
C ARG A 169 19.37 11.81 -24.69
N ALA A 170 18.53 12.59 -24.06
CA ALA A 170 18.27 13.99 -24.39
C ALA A 170 19.28 14.97 -23.73
N VAL A 171 20.12 14.47 -22.81
CA VAL A 171 21.19 15.21 -22.14
C VAL A 171 22.54 14.83 -22.73
#